data_0c26c94188991550cae5ac1f706e51f0
#
_entry.id   0c26c94188991550cae5ac1f706e51f0
#
_cell.length_a   1.000
_cell.length_b   1.000
_cell.length_c   1.000
_cell.angle_alpha   90.00
_cell.angle_beta   90.00
_cell.angle_gamma   90.00
#
_symmetry.space_group_name_H-M   'P 1'
#
loop_
_entity.id
_entity.type
_entity.pdbx_description
1 polymer ?
#
loop_
_entity_poly.entity_id
_entity_poly.type
_entity_poly.pdbx_seq_one_letter_code
_entity_poly.pdbx_strand_id
1 'polypeptide(L)'
;MSKIEKEKPSKIKLDQLGISGWSPWECEPSNFPWEYDDKETCYVFEGRVTVETPQGEEVEIGPGDLVTFPKGLKCTWTVHEKIRKVYKFG
;
A
#
# COMPACT_ATOMS: atom_id res chain seq x y z
N MET A 1 3.29 16.72 7.16
CA MET A 1 4.24 15.65 6.87
C MET A 1 3.49 14.37 6.58
N SER A 2 3.82 13.75 5.48
CA SER A 2 3.26 12.45 5.18
C SER A 2 3.91 11.42 6.10
N LYS A 3 3.11 10.44 6.51
CA LYS A 3 3.62 9.33 7.31
C LYS A 3 3.04 8.04 6.79
N ILE A 4 3.78 7.44 5.88
CA ILE A 4 3.45 6.12 5.39
C ILE A 4 3.97 5.13 6.42
N GLU A 5 3.07 4.28 6.94
CA GLU A 5 3.43 3.26 7.91
C GLU A 5 3.48 1.91 7.24
N LYS A 6 4.52 1.14 7.55
CA LYS A 6 4.72 -0.17 6.96
C LYS A 6 5.19 -1.15 8.02
N GLU A 7 4.58 -2.35 8.03
CA GLU A 7 4.99 -3.41 8.94
C GLU A 7 4.79 -4.77 8.30
N LYS A 8 5.43 -5.79 8.86
CA LYS A 8 5.20 -7.19 8.46
C LYS A 8 4.43 -7.88 9.59
N PRO A 9 3.09 -7.90 9.47
CA PRO A 9 2.24 -8.43 10.53
C PRO A 9 2.33 -9.96 10.61
N SER A 10 2.02 -10.50 11.78
CA SER A 10 1.88 -11.92 11.97
C SER A 10 0.57 -12.40 11.34
N LYS A 11 0.47 -13.71 11.12
CA LYS A 11 -0.77 -14.30 10.62
C LYS A 11 -1.94 -14.03 11.58
N ILE A 12 -1.68 -14.08 12.89
CA ILE A 12 -2.72 -13.80 13.88
C ILE A 12 -3.26 -12.39 13.72
N LYS A 13 -2.36 -11.41 13.52
CA LYS A 13 -2.78 -10.03 13.32
C LYS A 13 -3.61 -9.87 12.05
N LEU A 14 -3.21 -10.53 10.97
CA LEU A 14 -3.95 -10.48 9.70
C LEU A 14 -5.36 -11.05 9.86
N ASP A 15 -5.49 -12.15 10.59
CA ASP A 15 -6.80 -12.77 10.88
C ASP A 15 -7.66 -11.80 11.71
N GLN A 16 -7.07 -11.12 12.68
CA GLN A 16 -7.78 -10.15 13.52
C GLN A 16 -8.25 -8.94 12.71
N LEU A 17 -7.47 -8.53 11.70
CA LEU A 17 -7.84 -7.42 10.83
C LEU A 17 -8.93 -7.79 9.84
N GLY A 18 -9.12 -9.07 9.56
CA GLY A 18 -10.14 -9.53 8.63
C GLY A 18 -9.83 -9.18 7.18
N ILE A 19 -8.56 -9.28 6.78
CA ILE A 19 -8.13 -8.86 5.44
C ILE A 19 -8.84 -9.64 4.33
N SER A 20 -9.36 -10.83 4.61
CA SER A 20 -10.08 -11.62 3.61
C SER A 20 -11.35 -10.93 3.14
N GLY A 21 -11.87 -9.96 3.91
CA GLY A 21 -13.04 -9.17 3.54
C GLY A 21 -12.69 -7.84 2.87
N TRP A 22 -11.41 -7.53 2.70
CA TRP A 22 -10.98 -6.27 2.06
C TRP A 22 -11.07 -6.38 0.55
N SER A 23 -11.14 -5.23 -0.12
CA SER A 23 -11.29 -5.17 -1.58
C SER A 23 -9.97 -5.53 -2.28
N PRO A 24 -10.03 -6.37 -3.34
CA PRO A 24 -8.82 -6.71 -4.08
C PRO A 24 -8.45 -5.63 -5.10
N TRP A 25 -7.16 -5.52 -5.40
CA TRP A 25 -6.66 -4.60 -6.42
C TRP A 25 -5.39 -5.18 -7.05
N GLU A 26 -5.30 -5.10 -8.36
CA GLU A 26 -4.14 -5.57 -9.12
C GLU A 26 -3.72 -4.50 -10.12
N CYS A 27 -2.42 -4.43 -10.39
CA CYS A 27 -1.88 -3.49 -11.36
C CYS A 27 -0.62 -4.05 -11.98
N GLU A 28 -0.56 -3.97 -13.31
CA GLU A 28 0.64 -4.34 -14.05
C GLU A 28 1.74 -3.31 -13.83
N PRO A 29 3.00 -3.63 -14.17
CA PRO A 29 4.09 -2.65 -14.06
C PRO A 29 3.73 -1.35 -14.73
N SER A 30 3.87 -0.24 -14.01
CA SER A 30 3.47 1.09 -14.48
C SER A 30 3.98 2.16 -13.52
N ASN A 31 3.81 3.41 -13.91
CA ASN A 31 4.19 4.56 -13.09
C ASN A 31 3.05 5.58 -13.20
N PHE A 32 2.53 6.02 -12.06
CA PHE A 32 1.41 6.96 -12.06
C PHE A 32 1.37 7.75 -10.76
N PRO A 33 0.85 9.01 -10.82
CA PRO A 33 0.60 9.78 -9.60
C PRO A 33 -0.67 9.32 -8.92
N TRP A 34 -0.72 9.48 -7.61
CA TRP A 34 -1.89 9.10 -6.83
C TRP A 34 -2.09 10.05 -5.66
N GLU A 35 -3.36 10.31 -5.32
CA GLU A 35 -3.71 11.11 -4.16
C GLU A 35 -4.75 10.34 -3.34
N TYR A 36 -4.55 10.28 -2.03
CA TYR A 36 -5.44 9.54 -1.13
C TYR A 36 -6.51 10.48 -0.60
N ASP A 37 -7.76 10.24 -0.99
CA ASP A 37 -8.91 11.02 -0.50
C ASP A 37 -9.30 10.61 0.91
N ASP A 38 -8.84 9.44 1.35
CA ASP A 38 -9.08 8.93 2.69
C ASP A 38 -7.88 8.08 3.09
N LYS A 39 -7.77 7.78 4.39
CA LYS A 39 -6.74 6.86 4.86
C LYS A 39 -6.96 5.49 4.23
N GLU A 40 -5.92 4.92 3.64
CA GLU A 40 -5.99 3.57 3.06
C GLU A 40 -5.01 2.66 3.78
N THR A 41 -5.49 1.46 4.17
CA THR A 41 -4.64 0.40 4.67
C THR A 41 -4.70 -0.75 3.67
N CYS A 42 -3.54 -1.28 3.28
CA CYS A 42 -3.48 -2.38 2.33
C CYS A 42 -2.50 -3.45 2.79
N TYR A 43 -2.75 -4.68 2.32
CA TYR A 43 -1.85 -5.81 2.54
C TYR A 43 -1.46 -6.40 1.19
N VAL A 44 -0.16 -6.57 0.96
CA VAL A 44 0.38 -6.98 -0.34
C VAL A 44 0.68 -8.47 -0.34
N PHE A 45 0.11 -9.19 -1.32
CA PHE A 45 0.37 -10.62 -1.51
C PHE A 45 1.50 -10.85 -2.49
N GLU A 46 1.57 -10.06 -3.56
CA GLU A 46 2.55 -10.25 -4.64
C GLU A 46 2.95 -8.91 -5.22
N GLY A 47 4.15 -8.85 -5.80
CA GLY A 47 4.61 -7.70 -6.53
C GLY A 47 5.56 -6.83 -5.75
N ARG A 48 6.06 -5.78 -6.41
CA ARG A 48 7.00 -4.84 -5.82
C ARG A 48 6.71 -3.44 -6.34
N VAL A 49 6.65 -2.49 -5.42
CA VAL A 49 6.29 -1.11 -5.71
C VAL A 49 7.21 -0.16 -4.95
N THR A 50 7.59 0.94 -5.58
CA THR A 50 8.20 2.07 -4.89
C THR A 50 7.18 3.20 -4.86
N VAL A 51 6.93 3.77 -3.68
CA VAL A 51 6.06 4.92 -3.50
C VAL A 51 6.94 6.11 -3.12
N GLU A 52 6.84 7.19 -3.90
CA GLU A 52 7.63 8.40 -3.65
C GLU A 52 6.70 9.57 -3.32
N THR A 53 7.10 10.37 -2.34
CA THR A 53 6.36 11.58 -1.98
C THR A 53 7.07 12.82 -2.50
N PRO A 54 6.34 13.96 -2.63
CA PRO A 54 6.99 15.22 -3.07
C PRO A 54 8.10 15.70 -2.13
N GLN A 55 8.10 15.22 -0.90
CA GLN A 55 9.14 15.58 0.08
C GLN A 55 10.40 14.74 -0.06
N GLY A 56 10.43 13.81 -1.02
CA GLY A 56 11.59 12.96 -1.25
C GLY A 56 11.61 11.66 -0.47
N GLU A 57 10.53 11.35 0.22
CA GLU A 57 10.40 10.07 0.92
C GLU A 57 10.14 8.96 -0.09
N GLU A 58 10.86 7.83 0.05
CA GLU A 58 10.63 6.65 -0.76
C GLU A 58 10.35 5.46 0.13
N VAL A 59 9.32 4.70 -0.21
CA VAL A 59 8.94 3.50 0.53
C VAL A 59 8.86 2.32 -0.45
N GLU A 60 9.65 1.28 -0.18
CA GLU A 60 9.59 0.04 -0.94
C GLU A 60 8.55 -0.87 -0.33
N ILE A 61 7.66 -1.40 -1.17
CA ILE A 61 6.55 -2.25 -0.74
C ILE A 61 6.64 -3.57 -1.49
N GLY A 62 6.51 -4.66 -0.75
CA GLY A 62 6.57 -6.01 -1.32
C GLY A 62 5.66 -6.99 -0.58
N PRO A 63 5.75 -8.28 -0.93
CA PRO A 63 4.88 -9.29 -0.33
C PRO A 63 5.02 -9.34 1.18
N GLY A 64 3.89 -9.43 1.86
CA GLY A 64 3.85 -9.49 3.33
C GLY A 64 3.82 -8.14 4.01
N ASP A 65 3.85 -7.04 3.26
CA ASP A 65 3.80 -5.71 3.86
C ASP A 65 2.36 -5.26 4.10
N LEU A 66 2.11 -4.78 5.31
CA LEU A 66 0.88 -4.08 5.66
C LEU A 66 1.22 -2.60 5.69
N VAL A 67 0.58 -1.82 4.83
CA VAL A 67 0.96 -0.42 4.62
C VAL A 67 -0.24 0.47 4.85
N THR A 68 -0.03 1.58 5.58
CA THR A 68 -1.08 2.56 5.83
C THR A 68 -0.65 3.90 5.22
N PHE A 69 -1.49 4.43 4.34
CA PHE A 69 -1.29 5.72 3.70
C PHE A 69 -2.23 6.74 4.33
N PRO A 70 -1.73 7.90 4.77
CA PRO A 70 -2.58 8.89 5.41
C PRO A 70 -3.48 9.60 4.40
N LYS A 71 -4.61 10.09 4.89
CA LYS A 71 -5.52 10.91 4.10
C LYS A 71 -4.80 12.15 3.58
N GLY A 72 -5.02 12.50 2.33
CA GLY A 72 -4.44 13.69 1.72
C GLY A 72 -3.03 13.50 1.18
N LEU A 73 -2.46 12.31 1.32
CA LEU A 73 -1.13 12.04 0.80
C LEU A 73 -1.13 12.10 -0.72
N LYS A 74 -0.19 12.85 -1.28
CA LYS A 74 0.10 12.82 -2.72
C LYS A 74 1.40 12.09 -2.92
N CYS A 75 1.43 11.19 -3.90
CA CYS A 75 2.61 10.37 -4.14
C CYS A 75 2.64 9.88 -5.58
N THR A 76 3.76 9.26 -5.94
CA THR A 76 3.92 8.59 -7.23
C THR A 76 4.19 7.12 -6.98
N TRP A 77 3.39 6.27 -7.60
CA TRP A 77 3.54 4.83 -7.56
C TRP A 77 4.35 4.34 -8.75
N THR A 78 5.39 3.58 -8.50
CA THR A 78 6.12 2.87 -9.54
C THR A 78 5.99 1.38 -9.26
N VAL A 79 5.17 0.72 -10.06
CA VAL A 79 4.96 -0.74 -9.96
C VAL A 79 6.04 -1.40 -10.78
N HIS A 80 6.98 -2.08 -10.12
CA HIS A 80 8.09 -2.77 -10.78
C HIS A 80 7.70 -4.17 -11.24
N GLU A 81 6.91 -4.86 -10.41
CA GLU A 81 6.39 -6.20 -10.70
C GLU A 81 4.90 -6.15 -10.39
N LYS A 82 4.11 -6.86 -11.19
CA LYS A 82 2.66 -6.87 -11.03
C LYS A 82 2.28 -7.02 -9.56
N ILE A 83 1.49 -6.06 -9.05
CA ILE A 83 1.07 -6.05 -7.66
C ILE A 83 -0.31 -6.67 -7.50
N ARG A 84 -0.48 -7.45 -6.42
CA ARG A 84 -1.77 -7.96 -6.01
C ARG A 84 -1.90 -7.69 -4.51
N LYS A 85 -2.91 -6.92 -4.15
CA LYS A 85 -3.14 -6.52 -2.76
C LYS A 85 -4.63 -6.50 -2.44
N VAL A 86 -4.94 -6.40 -1.15
CA VAL A 86 -6.27 -6.07 -0.67
C VAL A 86 -6.18 -4.79 0.14
N TYR A 87 -7.25 -4.00 0.15
CA TYR A 87 -7.22 -2.69 0.81
C TYR A 87 -8.57 -2.34 1.41
N LYS A 88 -8.55 -1.38 2.34
CA LYS A 88 -9.75 -0.73 2.85
C LYS A 88 -9.45 0.73 3.15
N PHE A 89 -10.50 1.55 3.09
CA PHE A 89 -10.43 2.97 3.47
C PHE A 89 -10.97 3.15 4.89
N GLY A 90 -10.47 4.20 5.56
CA GLY A 90 -10.94 4.58 6.88
C GLY A 90 -10.08 4.24 8.06
#